data_f8ab799ae05c9bd67bfbabc7b8e1faa7
#
_entry.id   f8ab799ae05c9bd67bfbabc7b8e1faa7
#
_cell.length_a   1.000
_cell.length_b   1.000
_cell.length_c   1.000
_cell.angle_alpha   90.00
_cell.angle_beta   90.00
_cell.angle_gamma   90.00
#
_symmetry.space_group_name_H-M   'P 1'
#
loop_
_entity.id
_entity.type
_entity.pdbx_description
1 polymer ?
#
loop_
_entity_poly.entity_id
_entity_poly.type
_entity_poly.pdbx_seq_one_letter_code
_entity_poly.pdbx_strand_id
1 'polypeptide(L)'
;MNQIDWTEKIAIVTGGGGGMGQAAAKRFADAGARTFVFGRTLESLRETAALSPNIVPVVCDVADPASVAEAMKVVREAGPPFVLIHTAGVNTPDRFLAHADPSKEASAETWKKVMEINVLGVVHMLQAVSGPMAEAGGGRIVVVSSTAGHGFDSFAGVPYTASKWAVHGLLFTARAQLSAHGIALSEYAPGESNTPIVKMRPVQPTPEHKAAMIQTEDCGEALFFMASQAHSMGVIQMPLYQPFGGMPPQIPSPWLPGLEVRMK
;
A
#
# COMPACT_ATOMS: atom_id res chain seq x y z
N MET A 1 0.86 -4.39 28.88
CA MET A 1 0.17 -4.43 27.57
C MET A 1 0.37 -5.83 27.02
N ASN A 2 -0.70 -6.58 26.72
CA ASN A 2 -0.55 -7.88 26.09
C ASN A 2 -0.02 -7.65 24.66
N GLN A 3 1.25 -7.96 24.47
CA GLN A 3 1.88 -7.93 23.16
C GLN A 3 1.32 -9.09 22.33
N ILE A 4 0.99 -8.87 21.06
CA ILE A 4 0.52 -9.92 20.15
C ILE A 4 1.66 -10.94 19.99
N ASP A 5 1.36 -12.21 20.28
CA ASP A 5 2.24 -13.31 19.87
C ASP A 5 2.05 -13.58 18.37
N TRP A 6 3.07 -13.32 17.60
CA TRP A 6 3.05 -13.46 16.14
C TRP A 6 3.36 -14.88 15.67
N THR A 7 3.87 -15.77 16.54
CA THR A 7 4.34 -17.11 16.14
C THR A 7 3.23 -18.01 15.62
N GLU A 8 1.99 -17.75 16.03
CA GLU A 8 0.80 -18.48 15.55
C GLU A 8 -0.08 -17.63 14.62
N LYS A 9 0.40 -16.48 14.17
CA LYS A 9 -0.39 -15.59 13.34
C LYS A 9 -0.04 -15.73 11.87
N ILE A 10 -1.08 -15.60 11.05
CA ILE A 10 -0.96 -15.57 9.59
C ILE A 10 -1.08 -14.12 9.13
N ALA A 11 -0.06 -13.67 8.40
CA ALA A 11 -0.01 -12.38 7.74
C ALA A 11 -0.16 -12.54 6.22
N ILE A 12 -0.93 -11.67 5.60
CA ILE A 12 -0.99 -11.51 4.14
C ILE A 12 -0.43 -10.14 3.80
N VAL A 13 0.51 -10.07 2.87
CA VAL A 13 1.08 -8.83 2.36
C VAL A 13 0.94 -8.77 0.85
N THR A 14 0.06 -7.91 0.33
CA THR A 14 -0.05 -7.69 -1.11
C THR A 14 1.03 -6.72 -1.58
N GLY A 15 1.44 -6.79 -2.86
CA GLY A 15 2.60 -6.03 -3.33
C GLY A 15 3.91 -6.50 -2.69
N GLY A 16 3.95 -7.72 -2.18
CA GLY A 16 5.04 -8.28 -1.39
C GLY A 16 6.34 -8.58 -2.16
N GLY A 17 6.35 -8.39 -3.49
CA GLY A 17 7.56 -8.62 -4.30
C GLY A 17 8.59 -7.48 -4.27
N GLY A 18 8.41 -6.45 -3.44
CA GLY A 18 9.37 -5.35 -3.32
C GLY A 18 8.87 -4.17 -2.51
N GLY A 19 9.76 -3.20 -2.30
CA GLY A 19 9.44 -1.95 -1.63
C GLY A 19 8.85 -2.13 -0.23
N MET A 20 7.81 -1.35 0.09
CA MET A 20 7.16 -1.39 1.41
C MET A 20 6.59 -2.77 1.74
N GLY A 21 6.05 -3.49 0.73
CA GLY A 21 5.48 -4.82 0.92
C GLY A 21 6.55 -5.84 1.31
N GLN A 22 7.70 -5.82 0.66
CA GLN A 22 8.82 -6.69 1.03
C GLN A 22 9.31 -6.39 2.45
N ALA A 23 9.50 -5.10 2.79
CA ALA A 23 9.94 -4.69 4.12
C ALA A 23 8.94 -5.10 5.21
N ALA A 24 7.65 -4.88 4.97
CA ALA A 24 6.60 -5.34 5.88
C ALA A 24 6.60 -6.87 6.04
N ALA A 25 6.67 -7.60 4.93
CA ALA A 25 6.70 -9.07 4.96
C ALA A 25 7.86 -9.59 5.79
N LYS A 26 9.06 -9.05 5.58
CA LYS A 26 10.23 -9.40 6.38
C LYS A 26 9.97 -9.11 7.86
N ARG A 27 9.46 -7.95 8.19
CA ARG A 27 9.21 -7.52 9.58
C ARG A 27 8.21 -8.42 10.31
N PHE A 28 7.11 -8.84 9.66
CA PHE A 28 6.17 -9.81 10.23
C PHE A 28 6.79 -11.19 10.38
N ALA A 29 7.55 -11.65 9.40
CA ALA A 29 8.24 -12.93 9.44
C ALA A 29 9.31 -12.99 10.55
N ASP A 30 10.06 -11.90 10.75
CA ASP A 30 11.04 -11.77 11.84
C ASP A 30 10.36 -11.78 13.22
N ALA A 31 9.11 -11.33 13.31
CA ALA A 31 8.30 -11.43 14.52
C ALA A 31 7.73 -12.85 14.76
N GLY A 32 7.91 -13.77 13.82
CA GLY A 32 7.45 -15.15 13.89
C GLY A 32 6.18 -15.46 13.10
N ALA A 33 5.54 -14.48 12.49
CA ALA A 33 4.30 -14.70 11.71
C ALA A 33 4.58 -15.51 10.44
N ARG A 34 3.69 -16.45 10.12
CA ARG A 34 3.65 -17.07 8.80
C ARG A 34 3.11 -16.06 7.79
N THR A 35 3.94 -15.57 6.91
CA THR A 35 3.67 -14.41 6.07
C THR A 35 3.53 -14.80 4.60
N PHE A 36 2.32 -14.67 4.07
CA PHE A 36 2.04 -14.90 2.65
C PHE A 36 2.22 -13.60 1.86
N VAL A 37 3.14 -13.60 0.90
CA VAL A 37 3.38 -12.45 0.03
C VAL A 37 2.68 -12.61 -1.30
N PHE A 38 1.78 -11.69 -1.62
CA PHE A 38 0.99 -11.68 -2.85
C PHE A 38 1.57 -10.69 -3.86
N GLY A 39 1.61 -11.09 -5.12
CA GLY A 39 2.04 -10.26 -6.23
C GLY A 39 1.96 -11.02 -7.55
N ARG A 40 2.14 -10.33 -8.67
CA ARG A 40 1.97 -10.91 -10.02
C ARG A 40 3.21 -11.65 -10.52
N THR A 41 4.38 -11.28 -10.04
CA THR A 41 5.66 -11.79 -10.55
C THR A 41 6.26 -12.75 -9.55
N LEU A 42 6.23 -14.05 -9.87
CA LEU A 42 6.71 -15.10 -8.98
C LEU A 42 8.19 -14.93 -8.58
N GLU A 43 9.02 -14.42 -9.49
CA GLU A 43 10.46 -14.25 -9.23
C GLU A 43 10.70 -13.25 -8.11
N SER A 44 10.11 -12.05 -8.18
CA SER A 44 10.22 -11.05 -7.11
C SER A 44 9.61 -11.51 -5.78
N LEU A 45 8.58 -12.34 -5.81
CA LEU A 45 8.03 -12.95 -4.61
C LEU A 45 8.99 -13.97 -4.00
N ARG A 46 9.71 -14.74 -4.83
CA ARG A 46 10.75 -15.69 -4.38
C ARG A 46 11.95 -14.97 -3.76
N GLU A 47 12.35 -13.83 -4.33
CA GLU A 47 13.40 -12.98 -3.73
C GLU A 47 13.00 -12.54 -2.32
N THR A 48 11.74 -12.14 -2.15
CA THR A 48 11.21 -11.80 -0.82
C THR A 48 11.15 -13.02 0.10
N ALA A 49 10.71 -14.18 -0.41
CA ALA A 49 10.63 -15.41 0.38
C ALA A 49 12.01 -15.91 0.83
N ALA A 50 13.07 -15.61 0.09
CA ALA A 50 14.42 -15.95 0.49
C ALA A 50 14.93 -15.18 1.73
N LEU A 51 14.23 -14.11 2.15
CA LEU A 51 14.61 -13.33 3.34
C LEU A 51 14.23 -14.01 4.65
N SER A 52 13.28 -14.96 4.65
CA SER A 52 12.88 -15.70 5.85
C SER A 52 12.14 -17.00 5.49
N PRO A 53 12.36 -18.11 6.22
CA PRO A 53 11.59 -19.35 6.04
C PRO A 53 10.09 -19.20 6.36
N ASN A 54 9.71 -18.15 7.07
CA ASN A 54 8.32 -17.86 7.40
C ASN A 54 7.58 -17.15 6.27
N ILE A 55 8.23 -16.81 5.15
CA ILE A 55 7.61 -16.11 4.02
C ILE A 55 7.23 -17.11 2.92
N VAL A 56 5.96 -17.08 2.53
CA VAL A 56 5.39 -17.98 1.49
C VAL A 56 4.98 -17.13 0.28
N PRO A 57 5.58 -17.34 -0.90
CA PRO A 57 5.23 -16.62 -2.11
C PRO A 57 3.95 -17.19 -2.74
N VAL A 58 3.00 -16.33 -3.09
CA VAL A 58 1.75 -16.70 -3.76
C VAL A 58 1.46 -15.74 -4.91
N VAL A 59 1.33 -16.26 -6.11
CA VAL A 59 0.96 -15.43 -7.28
C VAL A 59 -0.48 -14.98 -7.13
N CYS A 60 -0.69 -13.66 -7.20
CA CYS A 60 -2.02 -13.05 -7.06
C CYS A 60 -2.05 -11.71 -7.78
N ASP A 61 -3.01 -11.52 -8.67
CA ASP A 61 -3.38 -10.19 -9.16
C ASP A 61 -4.58 -9.69 -8.36
N VAL A 62 -4.39 -8.66 -7.56
CA VAL A 62 -5.46 -8.08 -6.73
C VAL A 62 -6.57 -7.44 -7.55
N ALA A 63 -6.31 -7.08 -8.81
CA ALA A 63 -7.32 -6.55 -9.71
C ALA A 63 -8.31 -7.63 -10.23
N ASP A 64 -7.92 -8.91 -10.14
CA ASP A 64 -8.75 -10.06 -10.54
C ASP A 64 -9.31 -10.80 -9.32
N PRO A 65 -10.62 -10.74 -9.06
CA PRO A 65 -11.22 -11.44 -7.91
C PRO A 65 -11.06 -12.96 -7.98
N ALA A 66 -10.95 -13.56 -9.17
CA ALA A 66 -10.71 -14.99 -9.31
C ALA A 66 -9.28 -15.34 -8.85
N SER A 67 -8.29 -14.53 -9.24
CA SER A 67 -6.91 -14.68 -8.77
C SER A 67 -6.80 -14.53 -7.25
N VAL A 68 -7.53 -13.57 -6.67
CA VAL A 68 -7.60 -13.41 -5.21
C VAL A 68 -8.22 -14.65 -4.54
N ALA A 69 -9.30 -15.18 -5.08
CA ALA A 69 -9.95 -16.37 -4.54
C ALA A 69 -9.02 -17.60 -4.55
N GLU A 70 -8.26 -17.82 -5.62
CA GLU A 70 -7.27 -18.91 -5.71
C GLU A 70 -6.13 -18.70 -4.69
N ALA A 71 -5.57 -17.50 -4.58
CA ALA A 71 -4.53 -17.18 -3.61
C ALA A 71 -5.02 -17.41 -2.16
N MET A 72 -6.26 -17.07 -1.87
CA MET A 72 -6.86 -17.29 -0.55
C MET A 72 -7.07 -18.77 -0.21
N LYS A 73 -7.20 -19.68 -1.19
CA LYS A 73 -7.23 -21.13 -0.91
C LYS A 73 -5.92 -21.58 -0.25
N VAL A 74 -4.78 -21.11 -0.79
CA VAL A 74 -3.45 -21.42 -0.25
C VAL A 74 -3.30 -20.92 1.19
N VAL A 75 -3.81 -19.73 1.48
CA VAL A 75 -3.78 -19.18 2.86
C VAL A 75 -4.64 -20.00 3.81
N ARG A 76 -5.85 -20.38 3.39
CA ARG A 76 -6.81 -21.12 4.23
C ARG A 76 -6.29 -22.50 4.65
N GLU A 77 -5.47 -23.14 3.84
CA GLU A 77 -4.80 -24.40 4.21
C GLU A 77 -3.91 -24.24 5.45
N ALA A 78 -3.36 -23.05 5.67
CA ALA A 78 -2.56 -22.73 6.84
C ALA A 78 -3.38 -22.24 8.05
N GLY A 79 -4.60 -21.73 7.79
CA GLY A 79 -5.52 -21.19 8.79
C GLY A 79 -6.11 -19.83 8.42
N PRO A 80 -6.88 -19.22 9.33
CA PRO A 80 -7.45 -17.89 9.10
C PRO A 80 -6.38 -16.79 9.15
N PRO A 81 -6.41 -15.80 8.24
CA PRO A 81 -5.50 -14.67 8.31
C PRO A 81 -5.84 -13.80 9.53
N PHE A 82 -4.82 -13.38 10.26
CA PHE A 82 -4.96 -12.43 11.35
C PHE A 82 -4.65 -11.00 10.90
N VAL A 83 -3.72 -10.81 9.96
CA VAL A 83 -3.38 -9.49 9.46
C VAL A 83 -3.35 -9.45 7.92
N LEU A 84 -3.87 -8.35 7.36
CA LEU A 84 -3.68 -7.97 5.96
C LEU A 84 -2.93 -6.64 5.90
N ILE A 85 -1.79 -6.63 5.23
CA ILE A 85 -1.07 -5.43 4.83
C ILE A 85 -1.24 -5.26 3.31
N HIS A 86 -2.04 -4.29 2.91
CA HIS A 86 -2.32 -4.06 1.50
C HIS A 86 -1.44 -2.95 0.96
N THR A 87 -0.34 -3.31 0.28
CA THR A 87 0.59 -2.36 -0.34
C THR A 87 0.54 -2.36 -1.86
N ALA A 88 -0.24 -3.28 -2.47
CA ALA A 88 -0.37 -3.33 -3.91
C ALA A 88 -0.94 -2.03 -4.47
N GLY A 89 -0.26 -1.46 -5.44
CA GLY A 89 -0.68 -0.23 -6.08
C GLY A 89 0.26 0.17 -7.20
N VAL A 90 -0.24 0.98 -8.10
CA VAL A 90 0.49 1.52 -9.25
C VAL A 90 0.27 3.02 -9.37
N ASN A 91 1.25 3.70 -9.95
CA ASN A 91 1.14 5.08 -10.41
C ASN A 91 1.24 5.09 -11.95
N THR A 92 1.16 6.24 -12.55
CA THR A 92 1.36 6.46 -14.00
C THR A 92 2.19 7.72 -14.22
N PRO A 93 3.07 7.74 -15.22
CA PRO A 93 3.71 8.96 -15.66
C PRO A 93 2.77 9.91 -16.38
N ASP A 94 1.61 9.41 -16.82
CA ASP A 94 0.66 10.15 -17.64
C ASP A 94 0.00 11.28 -16.85
N ARG A 95 -0.37 12.36 -17.55
CA ARG A 95 -0.96 13.56 -16.98
C ARG A 95 -2.37 13.79 -17.53
N PHE A 96 -3.13 14.66 -16.89
CA PHE A 96 -4.47 15.03 -17.36
C PHE A 96 -4.43 15.86 -18.65
N LEU A 97 -3.51 16.82 -18.69
CA LEU A 97 -3.22 17.59 -19.89
C LEU A 97 -1.71 17.57 -20.12
N ALA A 98 -1.29 17.20 -21.31
CA ALA A 98 0.10 17.20 -21.74
C ALA A 98 0.25 18.03 -23.03
N HIS A 99 0.07 19.36 -22.91
CA HIS A 99 0.03 20.29 -24.04
C HIS A 99 1.17 20.13 -25.05
N ALA A 100 2.36 19.74 -24.59
CA ALA A 100 3.52 19.54 -25.44
C ALA A 100 3.52 18.15 -26.13
N ASP A 101 2.83 17.17 -25.55
CA ASP A 101 2.81 15.80 -26.06
C ASP A 101 1.52 15.08 -25.60
N PRO A 102 0.44 15.11 -26.42
CA PRO A 102 -0.82 14.47 -26.08
C PRO A 102 -0.69 12.96 -25.81
N SER A 103 0.35 12.28 -26.31
CA SER A 103 0.57 10.86 -26.02
C SER A 103 0.88 10.58 -24.54
N LYS A 104 1.17 11.62 -23.76
CA LYS A 104 1.40 11.55 -22.30
C LYS A 104 0.16 11.91 -21.48
N GLU A 105 -0.97 12.09 -22.12
CA GLU A 105 -2.25 12.21 -21.41
C GLU A 105 -2.72 10.84 -20.95
N ALA A 106 -3.33 10.80 -19.76
CA ALA A 106 -3.84 9.56 -19.20
C ALA A 106 -5.01 9.02 -20.02
N SER A 107 -4.77 7.92 -20.73
CA SER A 107 -5.79 7.25 -21.56
C SER A 107 -6.88 6.61 -20.68
N ALA A 108 -8.01 6.24 -21.29
CA ALA A 108 -9.07 5.50 -20.62
C ALA A 108 -8.54 4.17 -20.01
N GLU A 109 -7.64 3.48 -20.71
CA GLU A 109 -6.98 2.28 -20.22
C GLU A 109 -6.10 2.55 -19.01
N THR A 110 -5.36 3.66 -19.02
CA THR A 110 -4.55 4.07 -17.86
C THR A 110 -5.45 4.32 -16.64
N TRP A 111 -6.54 5.06 -16.82
CA TRP A 111 -7.52 5.29 -15.77
C TRP A 111 -8.10 3.98 -15.24
N LYS A 112 -8.58 3.12 -16.13
CA LYS A 112 -9.16 1.82 -15.80
C LYS A 112 -8.16 1.00 -14.98
N LYS A 113 -6.95 0.82 -15.49
CA LYS A 113 -5.89 0.04 -14.82
C LYS A 113 -5.56 0.56 -13.43
N VAL A 114 -5.42 1.89 -13.27
CA VAL A 114 -5.12 2.47 -11.95
C VAL A 114 -6.27 2.26 -10.98
N MET A 115 -7.52 2.43 -11.41
CA MET A 115 -8.70 2.22 -10.57
C MET A 115 -8.90 0.74 -10.22
N GLU A 116 -8.70 -0.17 -11.16
CA GLU A 116 -8.80 -1.61 -10.92
C GLU A 116 -7.78 -2.10 -9.88
N ILE A 117 -6.53 -1.66 -9.99
CA ILE A 117 -5.49 -2.11 -9.05
C ILE A 117 -5.62 -1.38 -7.71
N ASN A 118 -5.68 -0.04 -7.73
CA ASN A 118 -5.57 0.75 -6.50
C ASN A 118 -6.86 0.80 -5.69
N VAL A 119 -8.03 0.66 -6.32
CA VAL A 119 -9.33 0.76 -5.64
C VAL A 119 -10.00 -0.60 -5.55
N LEU A 120 -10.29 -1.24 -6.70
CA LEU A 120 -10.97 -2.53 -6.69
C LEU A 120 -10.09 -3.62 -6.06
N GLY A 121 -8.78 -3.57 -6.24
CA GLY A 121 -7.86 -4.47 -5.55
C GLY A 121 -7.96 -4.38 -4.02
N VAL A 122 -8.16 -3.19 -3.45
CA VAL A 122 -8.46 -3.03 -2.02
C VAL A 122 -9.80 -3.70 -1.68
N VAL A 123 -10.84 -3.44 -2.47
CA VAL A 123 -12.18 -4.04 -2.24
C VAL A 123 -12.11 -5.57 -2.26
N HIS A 124 -11.47 -6.16 -3.28
CA HIS A 124 -11.34 -7.61 -3.41
C HIS A 124 -10.62 -8.23 -2.20
N MET A 125 -9.53 -7.62 -1.76
CA MET A 125 -8.79 -8.10 -0.60
C MET A 125 -9.57 -7.96 0.71
N LEU A 126 -10.25 -6.82 0.93
CA LEU A 126 -11.10 -6.63 2.10
C LEU A 126 -12.21 -7.69 2.15
N GLN A 127 -12.90 -7.94 1.04
CA GLN A 127 -13.94 -8.96 0.94
C GLN A 127 -13.39 -10.37 1.19
N ALA A 128 -12.20 -10.68 0.66
CA ALA A 128 -11.61 -12.00 0.78
C ALA A 128 -11.16 -12.37 2.19
N VAL A 129 -10.72 -11.38 2.99
CA VAL A 129 -10.19 -11.64 4.35
C VAL A 129 -11.20 -11.40 5.46
N SER A 130 -12.23 -10.55 5.25
CA SER A 130 -13.12 -10.12 6.34
C SER A 130 -13.94 -11.26 6.92
N GLY A 131 -14.49 -12.15 6.09
CA GLY A 131 -15.24 -13.33 6.57
C GLY A 131 -14.38 -14.25 7.45
N PRO A 132 -13.27 -14.78 6.94
CA PRO A 132 -12.35 -15.60 7.72
C PRO A 132 -11.82 -14.95 9.01
N MET A 133 -11.53 -13.63 8.96
CA MET A 133 -11.12 -12.88 10.15
C MET A 133 -12.24 -12.78 11.18
N ALA A 134 -13.47 -12.47 10.74
CA ALA A 134 -14.63 -12.38 11.63
C ALA A 134 -14.93 -13.73 12.32
N GLU A 135 -14.90 -14.82 11.58
CA GLU A 135 -15.08 -16.19 12.09
C GLU A 135 -14.00 -16.57 13.10
N ALA A 136 -12.79 -16.06 12.96
CA ALA A 136 -11.67 -16.27 13.88
C ALA A 136 -11.66 -15.30 15.08
N GLY A 137 -12.69 -14.46 15.23
CA GLY A 137 -12.81 -13.51 16.34
C GLY A 137 -12.17 -12.14 16.09
N GLY A 138 -11.85 -11.82 14.86
CA GLY A 138 -11.34 -10.51 14.44
C GLY A 138 -9.96 -10.54 13.77
N GLY A 139 -9.46 -9.37 13.43
CA GLY A 139 -8.20 -9.24 12.71
C GLY A 139 -7.70 -7.81 12.59
N ARG A 140 -6.64 -7.62 11.84
CA ARG A 140 -6.02 -6.32 11.57
C ARG A 140 -5.85 -6.13 10.07
N ILE A 141 -6.28 -4.99 9.58
CA ILE A 141 -6.09 -4.60 8.17
C ILE A 141 -5.42 -3.23 8.13
N VAL A 142 -4.30 -3.14 7.42
CA VAL A 142 -3.63 -1.88 7.14
C VAL A 142 -3.55 -1.73 5.62
N VAL A 143 -4.16 -0.66 5.11
CA VAL A 143 -4.13 -0.34 3.67
C VAL A 143 -3.22 0.85 3.44
N VAL A 144 -2.29 0.70 2.52
CA VAL A 144 -1.38 1.78 2.12
C VAL A 144 -2.09 2.68 1.09
N SER A 145 -2.44 3.87 1.55
CA SER A 145 -2.93 4.95 0.67
C SER A 145 -1.77 5.85 0.21
N SER A 146 -1.85 7.12 0.43
CA SER A 146 -0.82 8.13 0.17
C SER A 146 -1.26 9.47 0.75
N THR A 147 -0.33 10.36 1.07
CA THR A 147 -0.65 11.79 1.29
C THR A 147 -1.35 12.44 0.11
N ALA A 148 -1.17 11.91 -1.12
CA ALA A 148 -1.91 12.31 -2.32
C ALA A 148 -3.43 12.06 -2.21
N GLY A 149 -3.88 11.16 -1.32
CA GLY A 149 -5.30 10.94 -1.00
C GLY A 149 -5.88 11.90 0.03
N HIS A 150 -5.08 12.86 0.55
CA HIS A 150 -5.45 13.78 1.61
C HIS A 150 -5.18 15.24 1.27
N GLY A 151 -4.54 15.50 0.14
CA GLY A 151 -4.18 16.85 -0.26
C GLY A 151 -3.67 16.92 -1.70
N PHE A 152 -3.15 18.07 -2.06
CA PHE A 152 -2.54 18.31 -3.36
C PHE A 152 -1.19 17.60 -3.45
N ASP A 153 -0.97 16.90 -4.56
CA ASP A 153 0.30 16.27 -4.89
C ASP A 153 0.69 16.63 -6.34
N SER A 154 1.82 17.30 -6.50
CA SER A 154 2.32 17.75 -7.81
C SER A 154 3.08 16.65 -8.57
N PHE A 155 3.48 15.58 -7.92
CA PHE A 155 4.29 14.50 -8.49
C PHE A 155 3.47 13.30 -8.95
N ALA A 156 2.32 13.09 -8.33
CA ALA A 156 1.42 12.00 -8.69
C ALA A 156 0.65 12.29 -9.98
N GLY A 157 0.37 11.24 -10.73
CA GLY A 157 -0.58 11.32 -11.85
C GLY A 157 -2.00 11.54 -11.34
N VAL A 158 -2.85 12.21 -12.15
CA VAL A 158 -4.25 12.47 -11.74
C VAL A 158 -5.04 11.17 -11.48
N PRO A 159 -4.90 10.11 -12.29
CA PRO A 159 -5.56 8.83 -11.99
C PRO A 159 -5.12 8.25 -10.63
N TYR A 160 -3.83 8.38 -10.30
CA TYR A 160 -3.30 7.93 -9.01
C TYR A 160 -3.91 8.70 -7.85
N THR A 161 -3.86 10.03 -7.90
CA THR A 161 -4.43 10.90 -6.86
C THR A 161 -5.91 10.59 -6.67
N ALA A 162 -6.69 10.53 -7.77
CA ALA A 162 -8.11 10.17 -7.70
C ALA A 162 -8.34 8.80 -7.05
N SER A 163 -7.50 7.79 -7.38
CA SER A 163 -7.59 6.47 -6.77
C SER A 163 -7.31 6.49 -5.27
N LYS A 164 -6.35 7.30 -4.80
CA LYS A 164 -6.01 7.40 -3.38
C LYS A 164 -7.07 8.15 -2.57
N TRP A 165 -7.73 9.14 -3.15
CA TRP A 165 -8.94 9.75 -2.56
C TRP A 165 -10.10 8.74 -2.47
N ALA A 166 -10.30 7.92 -3.51
CA ALA A 166 -11.31 6.86 -3.48
C ALA A 166 -11.03 5.83 -2.39
N VAL A 167 -9.78 5.41 -2.24
CA VAL A 167 -9.35 4.50 -1.16
C VAL A 167 -9.60 5.12 0.22
N HIS A 168 -9.22 6.39 0.43
CA HIS A 168 -9.49 7.09 1.68
C HIS A 168 -10.97 7.06 2.04
N GLY A 169 -11.87 7.46 1.11
CA GLY A 169 -13.31 7.44 1.34
C GLY A 169 -13.88 6.04 1.61
N LEU A 170 -13.40 5.03 0.87
CA LEU A 170 -13.75 3.62 1.08
C LEU A 170 -13.40 3.16 2.50
N LEU A 171 -12.15 3.38 2.93
CA LEU A 171 -11.68 2.95 4.25
C LEU A 171 -12.42 3.67 5.37
N PHE A 172 -12.71 4.95 5.20
CA PHE A 172 -13.44 5.74 6.17
C PHE A 172 -14.82 5.14 6.47
N THR A 173 -15.54 4.70 5.43
CA THR A 173 -16.88 4.11 5.57
C THR A 173 -16.82 2.64 5.99
N ALA A 174 -15.93 1.82 5.39
CA ALA A 174 -15.83 0.38 5.68
C ALA A 174 -15.41 0.09 7.13
N ARG A 175 -14.67 1.00 7.76
CA ARG A 175 -14.20 0.84 9.15
C ARG A 175 -15.33 0.53 10.14
N ALA A 176 -16.44 1.24 10.05
CA ALA A 176 -17.57 1.04 10.95
C ALA A 176 -18.16 -0.38 10.81
N GLN A 177 -18.26 -0.89 9.57
CA GLN A 177 -18.78 -2.23 9.31
C GLN A 177 -17.83 -3.32 9.81
N LEU A 178 -16.54 -3.17 9.56
CA LEU A 178 -15.53 -4.16 9.95
C LEU A 178 -15.31 -4.19 11.46
N SER A 179 -15.38 -3.06 12.13
CA SER A 179 -15.21 -2.98 13.59
C SER A 179 -16.29 -3.77 14.35
N ALA A 180 -17.52 -3.87 13.81
CA ALA A 180 -18.59 -4.68 14.37
C ALA A 180 -18.24 -6.19 14.41
N HIS A 181 -17.26 -6.62 13.64
CA HIS A 181 -16.75 -8.00 13.57
C HIS A 181 -15.37 -8.17 14.22
N GLY A 182 -14.95 -7.23 15.06
CA GLY A 182 -13.63 -7.28 15.71
C GLY A 182 -12.44 -7.01 14.78
N ILE A 183 -12.68 -6.50 13.57
CA ILE A 183 -11.64 -6.21 12.59
C ILE A 183 -11.27 -4.73 12.65
N ALA A 184 -10.00 -4.44 13.01
CA ALA A 184 -9.49 -3.08 12.98
C ALA A 184 -8.95 -2.75 11.58
N LEU A 185 -9.52 -1.72 10.97
CA LEU A 185 -9.11 -1.20 9.65
C LEU A 185 -8.37 0.12 9.82
N SER A 186 -7.14 0.16 9.35
CA SER A 186 -6.23 1.30 9.44
C SER A 186 -5.77 1.77 8.06
N GLU A 187 -5.49 3.04 7.94
CA GLU A 187 -4.92 3.66 6.75
C GLU A 187 -3.49 4.16 7.05
N TYR A 188 -2.53 3.67 6.29
CA TYR A 188 -1.18 4.21 6.24
C TYR A 188 -1.03 5.11 5.04
N ALA A 189 -0.77 6.40 5.26
CA ALA A 189 -0.70 7.43 4.21
C ALA A 189 0.72 8.03 4.13
N PRO A 190 1.68 7.32 3.52
CA PRO A 190 3.04 7.83 3.41
C PRO A 190 3.13 8.99 2.42
N GLY A 191 4.06 9.90 2.69
CA GLY A 191 4.59 10.87 1.75
C GLY A 191 5.56 10.22 0.77
N GLU A 192 6.53 11.01 0.29
CA GLU A 192 7.53 10.50 -0.65
C GLU A 192 8.36 9.37 -0.03
N SER A 193 8.26 8.21 -0.63
CA SER A 193 8.98 7.03 -0.16
C SER A 193 9.84 6.43 -1.27
N ASN A 194 11.04 5.99 -0.91
CA ASN A 194 12.02 5.41 -1.84
C ASN A 194 11.64 3.97 -2.22
N THR A 195 10.65 3.85 -3.07
CA THR A 195 10.09 2.56 -3.51
C THR A 195 10.15 2.42 -5.03
N PRO A 196 9.97 1.22 -5.60
CA PRO A 196 9.93 1.02 -7.04
C PRO A 196 8.90 1.89 -7.78
N ILE A 197 7.84 2.36 -7.12
CA ILE A 197 6.82 3.23 -7.72
C ILE A 197 7.41 4.57 -8.21
N VAL A 198 8.51 5.01 -7.63
CA VAL A 198 9.22 6.24 -8.03
C VAL A 198 9.71 6.16 -9.47
N LYS A 199 10.00 4.96 -9.98
CA LYS A 199 10.40 4.73 -11.38
C LYS A 199 9.31 5.15 -12.39
N MET A 200 8.06 5.25 -11.95
CA MET A 200 6.94 5.71 -12.77
C MET A 200 6.79 7.23 -12.81
N ARG A 201 7.68 7.99 -12.20
CA ARG A 201 7.67 9.46 -12.31
C ARG A 201 8.25 9.90 -13.65
N PRO A 202 7.68 10.93 -14.27
CA PRO A 202 8.23 11.47 -15.51
C PRO A 202 9.63 12.10 -15.30
N VAL A 203 9.88 12.65 -14.11
CA VAL A 203 11.18 13.16 -13.70
C VAL A 203 11.69 12.28 -12.55
N GLN A 204 12.85 11.67 -12.77
CA GLN A 204 13.45 10.80 -11.77
C GLN A 204 14.14 11.63 -10.68
N PRO A 205 13.95 11.31 -9.39
CA PRO A 205 14.65 12.00 -8.32
C PRO A 205 16.15 11.67 -8.33
N THR A 206 16.96 12.64 -7.88
CA THR A 206 18.41 12.46 -7.72
C THR A 206 18.71 11.44 -6.62
N PRO A 207 19.93 10.90 -6.55
CA PRO A 207 20.35 10.02 -5.45
C PRO A 207 20.16 10.69 -4.06
N GLU A 208 20.50 11.96 -3.94
CA GLU A 208 20.36 12.74 -2.70
C GLU A 208 18.89 12.88 -2.29
N HIS A 209 18.01 13.16 -3.27
CA HIS A 209 16.57 13.21 -3.01
C HIS A 209 16.04 11.83 -2.57
N LYS A 210 16.45 10.73 -3.22
CA LYS A 210 16.07 9.37 -2.80
C LYS A 210 16.53 9.05 -1.39
N ALA A 211 17.73 9.50 -1.01
CA ALA A 211 18.23 9.29 0.36
C ALA A 211 17.45 10.10 1.40
N ALA A 212 16.84 11.23 1.01
CA ALA A 212 15.99 12.04 1.88
C ALA A 212 14.52 11.56 1.97
N MET A 213 14.09 10.66 1.08
CA MET A 213 12.75 10.04 1.14
C MET A 213 12.60 9.13 2.35
N ILE A 214 11.36 8.81 2.72
CA ILE A 214 11.07 7.73 3.68
C ILE A 214 11.60 6.42 3.08
N GLN A 215 12.41 5.67 3.81
CA GLN A 215 12.95 4.41 3.33
C GLN A 215 11.93 3.28 3.49
N THR A 216 12.09 2.20 2.72
CA THR A 216 11.15 1.08 2.73
C THR A 216 11.10 0.37 4.07
N GLU A 217 12.24 0.29 4.76
CA GLU A 217 12.40 -0.29 6.08
C GLU A 217 11.58 0.46 7.13
N ASP A 218 11.63 1.81 7.10
CA ASP A 218 10.82 2.67 7.98
C ASP A 218 9.32 2.46 7.73
N CYS A 219 8.92 2.29 6.46
CA CYS A 219 7.55 1.93 6.12
C CYS A 219 7.16 0.56 6.67
N GLY A 220 8.05 -0.43 6.61
CA GLY A 220 7.85 -1.77 7.17
C GLY A 220 7.60 -1.73 8.66
N GLU A 221 8.41 -0.98 9.42
CA GLU A 221 8.23 -0.78 10.86
C GLU A 221 6.92 -0.05 11.18
N ALA A 222 6.56 1.00 10.44
CA ALA A 222 5.29 1.72 10.62
C ALA A 222 4.07 0.82 10.41
N LEU A 223 4.08 0.01 9.34
CA LEU A 223 3.02 -0.95 9.03
C LEU A 223 2.89 -2.03 10.11
N PHE A 224 4.03 -2.54 10.60
CA PHE A 224 4.06 -3.49 11.71
C PHE A 224 3.54 -2.85 12.99
N PHE A 225 3.97 -1.64 13.32
CA PHE A 225 3.48 -0.89 14.48
C PHE A 225 1.96 -0.74 14.44
N MET A 226 1.40 -0.30 13.30
CA MET A 226 -0.05 -0.12 13.16
C MET A 226 -0.84 -1.41 13.38
N ALA A 227 -0.34 -2.54 12.88
CA ALA A 227 -0.99 -3.83 13.03
C ALA A 227 -0.78 -4.46 14.41
N SER A 228 0.24 -4.03 15.16
CA SER A 228 0.62 -4.61 16.47
C SER A 228 -0.07 -3.96 17.67
N GLN A 229 -0.99 -3.00 17.44
CA GLN A 229 -1.63 -2.31 18.54
C GLN A 229 -2.54 -3.25 19.35
N ALA A 230 -2.68 -3.00 20.65
CA ALA A 230 -3.58 -3.74 21.52
C ALA A 230 -5.03 -3.68 21.02
N HIS A 231 -5.84 -4.69 21.36
CA HIS A 231 -7.23 -4.78 20.89
C HIS A 231 -8.07 -3.56 21.28
N SER A 232 -7.73 -2.93 22.40
CA SER A 232 -8.40 -1.72 22.90
C SER A 232 -7.91 -0.41 22.26
N MET A 233 -6.88 -0.46 21.40
CA MET A 233 -6.28 0.70 20.76
C MET A 233 -6.13 0.45 19.26
N GLY A 234 -6.69 1.32 18.43
CA GLY A 234 -6.55 1.27 16.97
C GLY A 234 -5.93 2.54 16.43
N VAL A 235 -4.91 2.41 15.59
CA VAL A 235 -4.44 3.53 14.77
C VAL A 235 -5.35 3.63 13.57
N ILE A 236 -6.21 4.65 13.55
CA ILE A 236 -7.19 4.83 12.46
C ILE A 236 -6.48 5.25 11.18
N GLN A 237 -5.55 6.18 11.31
CA GLN A 237 -4.82 6.78 10.21
C GLN A 237 -3.42 7.21 10.67
N MET A 238 -2.42 6.98 9.83
CA MET A 238 -1.06 7.43 10.08
C MET A 238 -0.50 8.07 8.80
N PRO A 239 -0.58 9.41 8.65
CA PRO A 239 0.21 10.12 7.68
C PRO A 239 1.67 10.19 8.14
N LEU A 240 2.62 9.84 7.28
CA LEU A 240 4.04 10.02 7.53
C LEU A 240 4.64 10.97 6.50
N TYR A 241 5.38 11.94 7.01
CA TYR A 241 6.14 12.90 6.22
C TYR A 241 7.63 12.81 6.56
N GLN A 242 8.47 13.26 5.65
CA GLN A 242 9.90 13.43 5.93
C GLN A 242 10.10 14.43 7.07
N PRO A 243 10.97 14.13 8.06
CA PRO A 243 11.07 14.92 9.29
C PRO A 243 11.64 16.33 9.10
N PHE A 244 12.39 16.56 8.06
CA PHE A 244 13.09 17.83 7.84
C PHE A 244 12.56 18.51 6.58
N GLY A 245 11.55 19.39 6.74
CA GLY A 245 11.25 20.50 5.85
C GLY A 245 11.31 20.23 4.35
N GLY A 246 11.36 18.98 4.00
CA GLY A 246 11.51 18.56 2.63
C GLY A 246 10.16 18.52 1.90
N MET A 247 9.44 19.66 1.87
CA MET A 247 8.91 19.95 0.55
C MET A 247 10.17 20.07 -0.32
N PRO A 248 10.33 19.19 -1.33
CA PRO A 248 11.41 19.38 -2.28
C PRO A 248 11.34 20.83 -2.72
N PRO A 249 12.47 21.52 -2.95
CA PRO A 249 12.45 22.84 -3.52
C PRO A 249 11.49 22.74 -4.68
N GLN A 250 10.47 23.60 -4.72
CA GLN A 250 9.40 23.53 -5.70
C GLN A 250 10.07 23.37 -7.05
N ILE A 251 10.16 22.12 -7.52
CA ILE A 251 10.66 21.87 -8.87
C ILE A 251 9.63 22.58 -9.71
N PRO A 252 10.01 23.61 -10.47
CA PRO A 252 9.08 24.29 -11.35
C PRO A 252 8.39 23.17 -12.13
N SER A 253 7.07 23.06 -12.00
CA SER A 253 6.36 22.00 -12.70
C SER A 253 6.72 22.14 -14.17
N PRO A 254 7.46 21.22 -14.78
CA PRO A 254 7.79 21.30 -16.20
C PRO A 254 6.53 21.27 -17.06
N TRP A 255 5.38 20.98 -16.41
CA TRP A 255 4.07 20.82 -17.01
C TRP A 255 3.18 22.07 -16.90
N LEU A 256 3.58 23.06 -16.10
CA LEU A 256 2.87 24.33 -15.94
C LEU A 256 3.92 25.46 -15.95
N PRO A 257 4.53 25.76 -17.10
CA PRO A 257 5.44 26.89 -17.18
C PRO A 257 4.66 28.17 -16.85
N GLY A 258 5.10 28.88 -15.83
CA GLY A 258 4.50 30.13 -15.38
C GLY A 258 3.58 30.04 -14.17
N LEU A 259 3.32 28.86 -13.60
CA LEU A 259 2.62 28.74 -12.32
C LEU A 259 3.66 28.78 -11.17
N GLU A 260 4.12 29.97 -10.84
CA GLU A 260 4.78 30.19 -9.56
C GLU A 260 3.70 30.22 -8.47
N VAL A 261 3.52 29.09 -7.75
CA VAL A 261 2.76 29.11 -6.51
C VAL A 261 3.59 29.81 -5.46
N ARG A 262 3.42 31.12 -5.34
CA ARG A 262 3.94 31.88 -4.21
C ARG A 262 3.12 31.53 -2.98
N MET A 263 3.62 30.64 -2.16
CA MET A 263 3.15 30.56 -0.78
C MET A 263 3.73 31.74 0.00
N LYS A 264 2.87 32.62 0.49
CA LYS A 264 3.22 33.64 1.48
C LYS A 264 3.21 33.04 2.88
#